data_c8bb638b8068277d0980695748b52f40
#
_entry.id   c8bb638b8068277d0980695748b52f40
#
_cell.length_a   1.000
_cell.length_b   1.000
_cell.length_c   1.000
_cell.angle_alpha   90.00
_cell.angle_beta   90.00
_cell.angle_gamma   90.00
#
_symmetry.space_group_name_H-M   'P 1'
#
loop_
_entity.id
_entity.type
_entity.pdbx_description
1 polymer ?
#
loop_
_entity_poly.entity_id
_entity_poly.type
_entity_poly.pdbx_seq_one_letter_code
_entity_poly.pdbx_strand_id
1 'polypeptide(L)'
;RFLLETAGPTDEAEDGMERTPQECFEKLLNAYSHNYDLTKDVETEEGGSFPAMAHYFLRDEHYLVRRDKQFYATEQHDYTYFHVADHLDAAGAKALTERTLKAGLAAIRPHKEHMSSFVTLVVLAETIDPEAKKVLKKTRFHKNYRLSLHGWMEFHIAAMECSTRSFLSNPAGRGARKTLEANFASK
;
A
#
# COMPACT_ATOMS: atom_id res chain seq x y z
N ARG A 1 30.45 -40.71 -13.57
CA ARG A 1 29.36 -40.35 -14.49
C ARG A 1 28.50 -39.32 -13.77
N PHE A 2 28.90 -38.03 -13.90
CA PHE A 2 28.20 -36.90 -13.31
C PHE A 2 27.09 -36.47 -14.26
N LEU A 3 25.85 -36.40 -13.76
CA LEU A 3 24.72 -35.81 -14.42
C LEU A 3 24.78 -34.29 -14.18
N LEU A 4 24.85 -33.56 -15.27
CA LEU A 4 24.69 -32.09 -15.29
C LEU A 4 23.21 -31.78 -14.99
N GLU A 5 22.96 -31.15 -13.84
CA GLU A 5 21.72 -30.46 -13.60
C GLU A 5 21.71 -29.23 -14.49
N THR A 6 20.73 -29.18 -15.38
CA THR A 6 20.43 -27.98 -16.18
C THR A 6 19.78 -26.95 -15.26
N ALA A 7 20.51 -25.87 -14.99
CA ALA A 7 19.92 -24.68 -14.40
C ALA A 7 18.75 -24.20 -15.26
N GLY A 8 17.59 -24.02 -14.64
CA GLY A 8 16.44 -23.38 -15.27
C GLY A 8 16.75 -21.94 -15.68
N PRO A 9 15.96 -21.34 -16.57
CA PRO A 9 16.23 -20.00 -17.08
C PRO A 9 16.25 -18.99 -15.92
N THR A 10 17.35 -18.28 -15.84
CA THR A 10 17.59 -17.25 -14.82
C THR A 10 16.64 -16.06 -15.02
N ASP A 11 16.08 -15.57 -13.94
CA ASP A 11 15.21 -14.37 -13.79
C ASP A 11 15.81 -13.06 -14.39
N GLU A 12 17.03 -13.12 -14.90
CA GLU A 12 17.76 -11.94 -15.42
C GLU A 12 17.34 -11.50 -16.83
N ALA A 13 16.59 -12.32 -17.58
CA ALA A 13 16.19 -12.00 -18.95
C ALA A 13 14.85 -11.22 -19.05
N GLU A 14 14.06 -11.11 -17.97
CA GLU A 14 12.75 -10.45 -17.98
C GLU A 14 12.78 -8.95 -17.59
N ASP A 15 13.89 -8.42 -17.16
CA ASP A 15 13.98 -7.05 -16.59
C ASP A 15 14.00 -5.92 -17.65
N GLY A 16 14.00 -6.27 -18.96
CA GLY A 16 13.99 -5.32 -20.09
C GLY A 16 12.64 -5.10 -20.76
N MET A 17 11.60 -5.88 -20.42
CA MET A 17 10.32 -5.81 -21.11
C MET A 17 9.42 -4.76 -20.46
N GLU A 18 8.79 -3.91 -21.30
CA GLU A 18 7.72 -3.01 -20.85
C GLU A 18 6.59 -3.85 -20.25
N ARG A 19 6.41 -3.74 -18.94
CA ARG A 19 5.34 -4.43 -18.23
C ARG A 19 4.11 -3.55 -18.19
N THR A 20 2.97 -4.12 -18.54
CA THR A 20 1.67 -3.47 -18.38
C THR A 20 1.39 -3.18 -16.90
N PRO A 21 0.53 -2.21 -16.57
CA PRO A 21 0.10 -1.96 -15.19
C PRO A 21 -0.43 -3.22 -14.50
N GLN A 22 -1.11 -4.10 -15.24
CA GLN A 22 -1.62 -5.35 -14.70
C GLN A 22 -0.50 -6.34 -14.33
N GLU A 23 0.52 -6.48 -15.17
CA GLU A 23 1.68 -7.34 -14.86
C GLU A 23 2.49 -6.80 -13.68
N CYS A 24 2.62 -5.46 -13.58
CA CYS A 24 3.21 -4.82 -12.42
C CYS A 24 2.40 -5.09 -11.15
N PHE A 25 1.08 -5.06 -11.25
CA PHE A 25 0.18 -5.35 -10.14
C PHE A 25 0.34 -6.79 -9.65
N GLU A 26 0.33 -7.79 -10.54
CA GLU A 26 0.50 -9.19 -10.16
C GLU A 26 1.87 -9.44 -9.50
N LYS A 27 2.94 -8.85 -10.04
CA LYS A 27 4.28 -8.92 -9.40
C LYS A 27 4.25 -8.32 -8.00
N LEU A 28 3.62 -7.17 -7.83
CA LEU A 28 3.54 -6.48 -6.54
C LEU A 28 2.70 -7.27 -5.53
N LEU A 29 1.56 -7.83 -5.95
CA LEU A 29 0.75 -8.69 -5.10
C LEU A 29 1.54 -9.91 -4.60
N ASN A 30 2.33 -10.53 -5.47
CA ASN A 30 3.19 -11.63 -5.06
C ASN A 30 4.20 -11.18 -3.98
N ALA A 31 4.80 -10.00 -4.11
CA ALA A 31 5.69 -9.46 -3.09
C ALA A 31 4.97 -9.19 -1.75
N TYR A 32 3.75 -8.65 -1.78
CA TYR A 32 2.95 -8.39 -0.59
C TYR A 32 2.45 -9.67 0.09
N SER A 33 2.17 -10.74 -0.67
CA SER A 33 1.64 -12.01 -0.12
C SER A 33 2.53 -12.68 0.91
N HIS A 34 3.82 -12.33 0.98
CA HIS A 34 4.76 -12.89 1.94
C HIS A 34 4.57 -12.36 3.37
N ASN A 35 3.98 -11.16 3.52
CA ASN A 35 3.88 -10.49 4.82
C ASN A 35 2.48 -9.92 5.11
N TYR A 36 1.59 -9.90 4.12
CA TYR A 36 0.26 -9.29 4.21
C TYR A 36 -0.83 -10.31 3.88
N ASP A 37 -1.94 -10.21 4.58
CA ASP A 37 -3.17 -10.91 4.20
C ASP A 37 -3.81 -10.20 3.00
N LEU A 38 -3.95 -10.90 1.88
CA LEU A 38 -4.50 -10.36 0.65
C LEU A 38 -5.98 -10.69 0.49
N THR A 39 -6.77 -9.68 0.17
CA THR A 39 -8.17 -9.81 -0.26
C THR A 39 -8.29 -9.26 -1.67
N LYS A 40 -8.79 -10.06 -2.62
CA LYS A 40 -9.07 -9.63 -4.00
C LYS A 40 -10.51 -9.14 -4.14
N ASP A 41 -10.76 -8.32 -5.16
CA ASP A 41 -12.08 -7.82 -5.55
C ASP A 41 -12.85 -7.20 -4.38
N VAL A 42 -12.23 -6.19 -3.74
CA VAL A 42 -12.76 -5.53 -2.56
C VAL A 42 -13.80 -4.49 -2.98
N GLU A 43 -15.06 -4.73 -2.65
CA GLU A 43 -16.14 -3.78 -2.86
C GLU A 43 -16.20 -2.76 -1.72
N THR A 44 -16.57 -1.52 -2.04
CA THR A 44 -16.77 -0.45 -1.06
C THR A 44 -18.26 -0.16 -0.86
N GLU A 45 -18.62 0.29 0.33
CA GLU A 45 -20.03 0.57 0.68
C GLU A 45 -20.69 1.62 -0.24
N GLU A 46 -19.92 2.49 -0.88
CA GLU A 46 -20.40 3.57 -1.75
C GLU A 46 -20.46 3.21 -3.24
N GLY A 47 -20.28 1.95 -3.58
CA GLY A 47 -20.26 1.51 -4.98
C GLY A 47 -18.96 1.87 -5.69
N GLY A 48 -18.02 1.01 -5.60
CA GLY A 48 -16.71 1.05 -6.26
C GLY A 48 -15.89 -0.10 -5.73
N SER A 49 -14.88 -0.51 -6.49
CA SER A 49 -14.06 -1.66 -6.11
C SER A 49 -12.58 -1.32 -6.18
N PHE A 50 -11.80 -2.13 -5.46
CA PHE A 50 -10.37 -2.22 -5.63
C PHE A 50 -10.01 -3.63 -6.07
N PRO A 51 -9.09 -3.82 -7.03
CA PRO A 51 -8.68 -5.15 -7.48
C PRO A 51 -8.07 -5.98 -6.35
N ALA A 52 -7.47 -5.34 -5.36
CA ALA A 52 -7.02 -6.00 -4.13
C ALA A 52 -6.83 -5.01 -2.98
N MET A 53 -6.82 -5.56 -1.77
CA MET A 53 -6.37 -4.91 -0.54
C MET A 53 -5.42 -5.87 0.19
N ALA A 54 -4.32 -5.33 0.70
CA ALA A 54 -3.39 -6.03 1.57
C ALA A 54 -3.51 -5.48 3.00
N HIS A 55 -3.64 -6.37 3.97
CA HIS A 55 -3.72 -6.02 5.38
C HIS A 55 -2.55 -6.63 6.14
N TYR A 56 -1.82 -5.79 6.86
CA TYR A 56 -0.80 -6.22 7.81
C TYR A 56 -1.22 -5.83 9.22
N PHE A 57 -1.04 -6.75 10.14
CA PHE A 57 -1.35 -6.55 11.56
C PHE A 57 -0.13 -6.92 12.41
N LEU A 58 0.26 -6.00 13.25
CA LEU A 58 1.30 -6.22 14.26
C LEU A 58 0.75 -5.93 15.65
N ARG A 59 0.93 -6.88 16.54
CA ARG A 59 0.62 -6.74 17.96
C ARG A 59 1.90 -6.92 18.77
N ASP A 60 2.35 -5.86 19.41
CA ASP A 60 3.49 -5.89 20.33
C ASP A 60 3.00 -5.92 21.78
N GLU A 61 3.45 -6.94 22.53
CA GLU A 61 3.19 -7.05 23.95
C GLU A 61 4.41 -6.60 24.75
N HIS A 62 4.26 -5.48 25.48
CA HIS A 62 5.31 -4.95 26.35
C HIS A 62 5.12 -5.44 27.79
N TYR A 63 6.07 -6.24 28.29
CA TYR A 63 6.12 -6.69 29.66
C TYR A 63 6.91 -5.68 30.50
N LEU A 64 6.24 -4.93 31.38
CA LEU A 64 6.92 -4.17 32.40
C LEU A 64 7.22 -5.09 33.59
N VAL A 65 8.51 -5.38 33.79
CA VAL A 65 9.00 -6.10 34.98
C VAL A 65 8.96 -5.16 36.19
N ARG A 66 7.76 -4.87 36.68
CA ARG A 66 7.52 -4.28 38.00
C ARG A 66 6.19 -4.75 38.58
N ARG A 67 6.11 -4.79 39.90
CA ARG A 67 5.12 -5.46 40.78
C ARG A 67 3.61 -5.19 40.53
N ASP A 68 3.25 -4.30 39.61
CA ASP A 68 1.88 -4.09 39.14
C ASP A 68 1.80 -4.52 37.68
N LYS A 69 1.18 -5.68 37.49
CA LYS A 69 0.96 -6.28 36.15
C LYS A 69 0.05 -5.42 35.30
N GLN A 70 0.56 -4.39 34.64
CA GLN A 70 -0.10 -3.75 33.52
C GLN A 70 0.55 -4.22 32.23
N PHE A 71 -0.13 -5.11 31.53
CA PHE A 71 0.18 -5.47 30.15
C PHE A 71 -0.22 -4.30 29.26
N TYR A 72 0.74 -3.72 28.56
CA TYR A 72 0.45 -2.84 27.43
C TYR A 72 0.63 -3.65 26.16
N ALA A 73 -0.44 -3.91 25.44
CA ALA A 73 -0.38 -4.33 24.07
C ALA A 73 -0.57 -3.10 23.16
N THR A 74 0.20 -3.02 22.10
CA THR A 74 0.03 -2.00 21.06
C THR A 74 -0.26 -2.66 19.73
N GLU A 75 -1.29 -2.20 19.05
CA GLU A 75 -1.71 -2.73 17.75
C GLU A 75 -1.45 -1.73 16.64
N GLN A 76 -0.78 -2.20 15.59
CA GLN A 76 -0.57 -1.47 14.35
C GLN A 76 -1.26 -2.19 13.21
N HIS A 77 -1.90 -1.42 12.35
CA HIS A 77 -2.55 -1.92 11.14
C HIS A 77 -2.03 -1.17 9.92
N ASP A 78 -1.81 -1.87 8.82
CA ASP A 78 -1.58 -1.29 7.50
C ASP A 78 -2.61 -1.86 6.52
N TYR A 79 -3.43 -0.98 5.96
CA TYR A 79 -4.45 -1.28 4.96
C TYR A 79 -3.99 -0.70 3.63
N THR A 80 -3.41 -1.51 2.76
CA THR A 80 -2.94 -1.09 1.45
C THR A 80 -3.97 -1.45 0.37
N TYR A 81 -4.54 -0.44 -0.28
CA TYR A 81 -5.48 -0.56 -1.39
C TYR A 81 -4.76 -0.34 -2.71
N PHE A 82 -4.99 -1.23 -3.67
CA PHE A 82 -4.37 -1.16 -4.99
C PHE A 82 -5.35 -0.62 -6.02
N HIS A 83 -4.82 0.14 -6.98
CA HIS A 83 -5.56 0.61 -8.15
C HIS A 83 -4.71 0.44 -9.40
N VAL A 84 -5.33 -0.10 -10.44
CA VAL A 84 -4.70 -0.34 -11.75
C VAL A 84 -5.52 0.40 -12.81
N ALA A 85 -4.85 1.12 -13.69
CA ALA A 85 -5.51 1.87 -14.75
C ALA A 85 -4.59 2.04 -15.97
N ASP A 86 -5.20 2.18 -17.17
CA ASP A 86 -4.45 2.59 -18.35
C ASP A 86 -4.12 4.08 -18.30
N HIS A 87 -5.02 4.89 -17.74
CA HIS A 87 -4.84 6.33 -17.63
C HIS A 87 -5.48 6.86 -16.35
N LEU A 88 -4.80 7.81 -15.70
CA LEU A 88 -5.33 8.50 -14.52
C LEU A 88 -5.28 10.02 -14.70
N ASP A 89 -6.45 10.63 -14.77
CA ASP A 89 -6.64 12.08 -14.79
C ASP A 89 -6.82 12.68 -13.39
N ALA A 90 -6.91 14.00 -13.29
CA ALA A 90 -7.03 14.70 -12.01
C ALA A 90 -8.34 14.40 -11.27
N ALA A 91 -9.45 14.24 -12.00
CA ALA A 91 -10.75 13.93 -11.42
C ALA A 91 -10.76 12.50 -10.87
N GLY A 92 -10.23 11.55 -11.64
CA GLY A 92 -10.03 10.17 -11.21
C GLY A 92 -9.12 10.04 -10.00
N ALA A 93 -8.00 10.77 -9.97
CA ALA A 93 -7.10 10.79 -8.83
C ALA A 93 -7.78 11.31 -7.56
N LYS A 94 -8.59 12.37 -7.66
CA LYS A 94 -9.36 12.91 -6.54
C LYS A 94 -10.40 11.91 -6.05
N ALA A 95 -11.23 11.37 -6.93
CA ALA A 95 -12.25 10.39 -6.58
C ALA A 95 -11.62 9.12 -5.94
N LEU A 96 -10.49 8.67 -6.49
CA LEU A 96 -9.77 7.51 -5.97
C LEU A 96 -9.21 7.75 -4.57
N THR A 97 -8.60 8.91 -4.31
CA THR A 97 -8.08 9.24 -2.97
C THR A 97 -9.20 9.35 -1.94
N GLU A 98 -10.34 9.98 -2.29
CA GLU A 98 -11.51 10.07 -1.41
C GLU A 98 -12.10 8.69 -1.10
N ARG A 99 -12.28 7.84 -2.12
CA ARG A 99 -12.77 6.46 -1.95
C ARG A 99 -11.85 5.63 -1.07
N THR A 100 -10.54 5.69 -1.29
CA THR A 100 -9.58 4.94 -0.50
C THR A 100 -9.58 5.39 0.96
N LEU A 101 -9.62 6.70 1.19
CA LEU A 101 -9.66 7.25 2.55
C LEU A 101 -10.92 6.81 3.29
N LYS A 102 -12.08 6.83 2.65
CA LYS A 102 -13.36 6.37 3.24
C LYS A 102 -13.32 4.88 3.55
N ALA A 103 -12.86 4.05 2.61
CA ALA A 103 -12.72 2.61 2.82
C ALA A 103 -11.78 2.29 4.00
N GLY A 104 -10.64 2.95 4.06
CA GLY A 104 -9.69 2.79 5.16
C GLY A 104 -10.27 3.23 6.51
N LEU A 105 -10.94 4.38 6.57
CA LEU A 105 -11.59 4.85 7.80
C LEU A 105 -12.69 3.91 8.27
N ALA A 106 -13.43 3.28 7.35
CA ALA A 106 -14.45 2.28 7.67
C ALA A 106 -13.85 0.97 8.21
N ALA A 107 -12.64 0.60 7.81
CA ALA A 107 -11.95 -0.59 8.27
C ALA A 107 -11.35 -0.44 9.68
N ILE A 108 -10.96 0.77 10.09
CA ILE A 108 -10.28 1.03 11.36
C ILE A 108 -11.25 0.91 12.53
N ARG A 109 -10.85 0.20 13.59
CA ARG A 109 -11.59 0.03 14.84
C ARG A 109 -10.77 0.56 16.03
N PRO A 110 -10.88 1.87 16.37
CA PRO A 110 -10.09 2.46 17.44
C PRO A 110 -10.51 1.93 18.81
N HIS A 111 -9.54 1.48 19.59
CA HIS A 111 -9.72 1.01 20.98
C HIS A 111 -8.47 1.31 21.83
N LYS A 112 -8.45 0.93 23.08
CA LYS A 112 -7.38 1.30 24.03
C LYS A 112 -5.99 0.77 23.65
N GLU A 113 -5.92 -0.38 22.97
CA GLU A 113 -4.66 -1.00 22.53
C GLU A 113 -4.27 -0.55 21.12
N HIS A 114 -5.17 0.10 20.38
CA HIS A 114 -4.89 0.62 19.05
C HIS A 114 -3.88 1.77 19.14
N MET A 115 -2.73 1.61 18.51
CA MET A 115 -1.68 2.61 18.44
C MET A 115 -1.71 3.39 17.14
N SER A 116 -1.70 2.70 16.01
CA SER A 116 -1.68 3.34 14.70
C SER A 116 -2.32 2.51 13.60
N SER A 117 -2.89 3.19 12.63
CA SER A 117 -3.32 2.59 11.36
C SER A 117 -2.77 3.41 10.20
N PHE A 118 -2.19 2.73 9.24
CA PHE A 118 -1.83 3.31 7.96
C PHE A 118 -2.86 2.89 6.92
N VAL A 119 -3.39 3.86 6.20
CA VAL A 119 -4.21 3.62 5.01
C VAL A 119 -3.37 4.02 3.82
N THR A 120 -3.01 3.07 3.00
CA THR A 120 -2.09 3.25 1.88
C THR A 120 -2.83 3.04 0.55
N LEU A 121 -2.74 4.01 -0.35
CA LEU A 121 -3.16 3.88 -1.74
C LEU A 121 -1.94 3.64 -2.61
N VAL A 122 -1.92 2.53 -3.33
CA VAL A 122 -0.91 2.21 -4.34
C VAL A 122 -1.56 2.26 -5.72
N VAL A 123 -1.05 3.13 -6.58
CA VAL A 123 -1.52 3.31 -7.96
C VAL A 123 -0.49 2.79 -8.94
N LEU A 124 -0.93 1.94 -9.85
CA LEU A 124 -0.17 1.48 -11.01
C LEU A 124 -0.95 1.88 -12.26
N ALA A 125 -0.47 2.88 -12.98
CA ALA A 125 -1.13 3.37 -14.18
C ALA A 125 -0.15 3.45 -15.36
N GLU A 126 -0.61 3.14 -16.57
CA GLU A 126 0.22 3.29 -17.76
C GLU A 126 0.67 4.73 -17.90
N THR A 127 -0.28 5.68 -17.78
CA THR A 127 -0.02 7.12 -17.83
C THR A 127 -0.75 7.85 -16.69
N ILE A 128 -0.13 8.89 -16.15
CA ILE A 128 -0.71 9.74 -15.09
C ILE A 128 -0.56 11.20 -15.49
N ASP A 129 -1.66 11.91 -15.62
CA ASP A 129 -1.65 13.33 -15.96
C ASP A 129 -0.84 14.18 -14.96
N PRO A 130 -0.19 15.25 -15.41
CA PRO A 130 0.55 16.16 -14.52
C PRO A 130 -0.31 16.71 -13.37
N GLU A 131 -1.58 17.01 -13.62
CA GLU A 131 -2.50 17.50 -12.59
C GLU A 131 -2.91 16.36 -11.62
N ALA A 132 -3.10 15.14 -12.10
CA ALA A 132 -3.29 13.96 -11.25
C ALA A 132 -2.08 13.72 -10.33
N LYS A 133 -0.85 13.82 -10.87
CA LYS A 133 0.38 13.76 -10.08
C LYS A 133 0.41 14.82 -8.97
N LYS A 134 -0.08 16.03 -9.25
CA LYS A 134 -0.18 17.09 -8.21
C LYS A 134 -1.21 16.73 -7.14
N VAL A 135 -2.38 16.21 -7.50
CA VAL A 135 -3.40 15.73 -6.56
C VAL A 135 -2.80 14.68 -5.63
N LEU A 136 -2.22 13.61 -6.17
CA LEU A 136 -1.62 12.52 -5.40
C LEU A 136 -0.51 13.02 -4.44
N LYS A 137 0.39 13.88 -4.92
CA LYS A 137 1.50 14.42 -4.11
C LYS A 137 1.05 15.36 -3.00
N LYS A 138 -0.04 16.12 -3.20
CA LYS A 138 -0.52 17.13 -2.25
C LYS A 138 -1.53 16.60 -1.24
N THR A 139 -2.19 15.48 -1.53
CA THR A 139 -3.18 14.89 -0.63
C THR A 139 -2.52 14.47 0.68
N ARG A 140 -3.12 14.91 1.79
CA ARG A 140 -2.68 14.59 3.15
C ARG A 140 -3.91 14.38 4.01
N PHE A 141 -3.85 13.38 4.85
CA PHE A 141 -4.85 13.17 5.87
C PHE A 141 -4.24 12.48 7.08
N HIS A 142 -4.55 13.01 8.25
CA HIS A 142 -4.18 12.45 9.54
C HIS A 142 -5.37 12.59 10.48
N LYS A 143 -5.61 11.57 11.30
CA LYS A 143 -6.69 11.59 12.28
C LYS A 143 -6.24 10.99 13.59
N ASN A 144 -6.44 11.73 14.68
CA ASN A 144 -6.27 11.23 16.04
C ASN A 144 -7.61 10.71 16.57
N TYR A 145 -7.58 9.61 17.27
CA TYR A 145 -8.75 9.02 17.93
C TYR A 145 -8.72 9.33 19.42
N ARG A 146 -9.77 9.99 19.93
CA ARG A 146 -9.89 10.40 21.34
C ARG A 146 -8.64 11.13 21.85
N LEU A 147 -8.23 12.18 21.18
CA LEU A 147 -7.02 12.95 21.53
C LEU A 147 -5.75 12.06 21.62
N SER A 148 -5.63 11.10 20.70
CA SER A 148 -4.56 10.08 20.64
C SER A 148 -4.60 9.00 21.73
N LEU A 149 -5.60 8.98 22.62
CA LEU A 149 -5.77 7.90 23.62
C LEU A 149 -6.14 6.55 22.98
N HIS A 150 -6.71 6.58 21.79
CA HIS A 150 -7.04 5.41 20.97
C HIS A 150 -6.25 5.40 19.65
N GLY A 151 -5.03 5.94 19.70
CA GLY A 151 -4.12 5.96 18.55
C GLY A 151 -4.47 6.99 17.47
N TRP A 152 -3.91 6.76 16.30
CA TRP A 152 -4.03 7.66 15.16
C TRP A 152 -4.01 6.89 13.83
N MET A 153 -4.37 7.57 12.75
CA MET A 153 -4.21 7.08 11.40
C MET A 153 -3.55 8.11 10.49
N GLU A 154 -2.83 7.64 9.50
CA GLU A 154 -2.20 8.46 8.47
C GLU A 154 -2.46 7.89 7.08
N PHE A 155 -2.68 8.79 6.11
CA PHE A 155 -2.97 8.41 4.74
C PHE A 155 -1.72 8.50 3.87
N HIS A 156 -1.29 7.37 3.37
CA HIS A 156 -0.14 7.20 2.50
C HIS A 156 -0.60 7.04 1.04
N ILE A 157 0.13 7.66 0.12
CA ILE A 157 -0.08 7.48 -1.32
C ILE A 157 1.26 7.23 -1.98
N ALA A 158 1.31 6.19 -2.80
CA ALA A 158 2.42 5.92 -3.71
C ALA A 158 1.87 5.56 -5.09
N ALA A 159 2.53 6.00 -6.15
CA ALA A 159 2.13 5.69 -7.50
C ALA A 159 3.34 5.46 -8.40
N MET A 160 3.15 4.59 -9.38
CA MET A 160 4.07 4.36 -10.49
C MET A 160 3.34 4.61 -11.81
N GLU A 161 3.93 5.44 -12.65
CA GLU A 161 3.59 5.54 -14.06
C GLU A 161 4.43 4.51 -14.82
N CYS A 162 3.76 3.50 -15.38
CA CYS A 162 4.42 2.33 -15.94
C CYS A 162 5.19 2.65 -17.21
N SER A 163 4.62 3.49 -18.10
CA SER A 163 5.24 3.89 -19.38
C SER A 163 6.61 4.57 -19.22
N THR A 164 6.80 5.33 -18.14
CA THR A 164 8.04 6.08 -17.88
C THR A 164 8.84 5.51 -16.72
N ARG A 165 8.32 4.50 -16.01
CA ARG A 165 8.84 3.99 -14.74
C ARG A 165 9.13 5.10 -13.73
N SER A 166 8.28 6.11 -13.69
CA SER A 166 8.40 7.22 -12.76
C SER A 166 7.57 6.96 -11.49
N PHE A 167 8.17 7.27 -10.34
CA PHE A 167 7.57 7.02 -9.03
C PHE A 167 7.25 8.33 -8.34
N LEU A 168 6.11 8.37 -7.66
CA LEU A 168 5.73 9.52 -6.86
C LEU A 168 5.05 9.07 -5.56
N SER A 169 5.00 9.96 -4.59
CA SER A 169 4.25 9.76 -3.35
C SER A 169 3.84 11.09 -2.74
N ASN A 170 2.85 11.05 -1.84
CA ASN A 170 2.68 12.11 -0.87
C ASN A 170 3.80 12.03 0.19
N PRO A 171 3.99 13.03 1.07
CA PRO A 171 5.06 13.00 2.06
C PRO A 171 5.01 11.80 3.01
N ALA A 172 3.81 11.36 3.41
CA ALA A 172 3.61 10.22 4.30
C ALA A 172 3.89 8.88 3.58
N GLY A 173 3.60 8.77 2.28
CA GLY A 173 3.75 7.56 1.47
C GLY A 173 5.17 7.24 0.97
N ARG A 174 6.21 7.91 1.49
CA ARG A 174 7.59 7.67 1.05
C ARG A 174 8.05 6.22 1.23
N GLY A 175 7.57 5.55 2.28
CA GLY A 175 7.84 4.13 2.53
C GLY A 175 7.26 3.26 1.43
N ALA A 176 5.99 3.44 1.10
CA ALA A 176 5.32 2.72 0.03
C ALA A 176 5.96 3.00 -1.35
N ARG A 177 6.40 4.24 -1.62
CA ARG A 177 7.16 4.56 -2.83
C ARG A 177 8.47 3.77 -2.91
N LYS A 178 9.22 3.65 -1.81
CA LYS A 178 10.45 2.83 -1.79
C LYS A 178 10.17 1.36 -2.09
N THR A 179 9.03 0.84 -1.66
CA THR A 179 8.61 -0.52 -2.01
C THR A 179 8.38 -0.66 -3.51
N LEU A 180 7.73 0.33 -4.17
CA LEU A 180 7.58 0.35 -5.62
C LEU A 180 8.95 0.43 -6.31
N GLU A 181 9.81 1.35 -5.89
CA GLU A 181 11.16 1.51 -6.44
C GLU A 181 11.98 0.21 -6.32
N ALA A 182 11.91 -0.48 -5.19
CA ALA A 182 12.62 -1.74 -4.97
C ALA A 182 12.15 -2.89 -5.90
N ASN A 183 10.87 -2.87 -6.31
CA ASN A 183 10.30 -3.88 -7.18
C ASN A 183 10.45 -3.56 -8.67
N PHE A 184 10.57 -2.27 -9.05
CA PHE A 184 10.42 -1.83 -10.44
C PHE A 184 11.48 -0.84 -10.93
N ALA A 185 12.30 -0.23 -10.07
CA ALA A 185 13.39 0.61 -10.55
C ALA A 185 14.42 -0.25 -11.29
N SER A 186 14.86 0.21 -12.47
CA SER A 186 15.98 -0.42 -13.19
C SER A 186 17.24 -0.33 -12.32
N LYS A 187 17.94 -1.42 -12.20
CA LYS A 187 19.26 -1.45 -11.56
C LYS A 187 20.30 -0.74 -12.41
#